data_804e7ec831cee87dc0bbe06c59519b5e
#
_entry.id   804e7ec831cee87dc0bbe06c59519b5e
#
_cell.length_a   1.000
_cell.length_b   1.000
_cell.length_c   1.000
_cell.angle_alpha   90.00
_cell.angle_beta   90.00
_cell.angle_gamma   90.00
#
_symmetry.space_group_name_H-M   'P 1'
#
loop_
_entity.id
_entity.type
_entity.pdbx_description
1 polymer ?
#
loop_
_entity_poly.entity_id
_entity_poly.type
_entity_poly.pdbx_seq_one_letter_code
_entity_poly.pdbx_strand_id
1 'polypeptide(L)'
;RRAGLSDTYIPCLEYVAGVARDRGIDFHMVTQTFGMDSNGSPSMRKVDEAGANWLNNMLVGFGVREISYFTYYQRSESKTDGESFFNYPDYSFVDYYGNKTKLYDMMQTIMANNQKFAPTVFQFDYVKSGCFTQEPMETGGRHLFNMVTNVQSYAKVKKVSLDKECAMVNELYDKENDRYMYMAMNIVDPEYTGSSVYQTITLEFDKKEYKYALVYKDGVSTLHQLKDGKISVKGAPGDASFIIPFK
;
A
#
# COMPACT_ATOMS: atom_id res chain seq x y z
N ARG A 1 12.26 3.83 13.55
CA ARG A 1 12.13 3.45 12.14
C ARG A 1 10.68 3.19 11.74
N ARG A 2 9.94 2.45 12.55
CA ARG A 2 8.48 2.36 12.44
C ARG A 2 7.80 3.67 12.79
N ALA A 3 8.34 4.38 13.75
CA ALA A 3 7.92 5.73 14.07
C ALA A 3 7.92 6.60 12.79
N GLY A 4 8.95 6.53 11.95
CA GLY A 4 8.99 7.29 10.70
C GLY A 4 7.86 6.98 9.71
N LEU A 5 7.42 5.73 9.61
CA LEU A 5 6.28 5.38 8.76
C LEU A 5 4.95 5.90 9.32
N SER A 6 4.73 5.70 10.62
CA SER A 6 3.47 6.09 11.26
C SER A 6 3.42 7.58 11.59
N ASP A 7 4.55 8.15 12.03
CA ASP A 7 4.56 9.52 12.53
C ASP A 7 4.72 10.55 11.41
N THR A 8 5.22 10.12 10.26
CA THR A 8 5.55 11.05 9.19
C THR A 8 4.98 10.60 7.84
N TYR A 9 5.23 9.34 7.44
CA TYR A 9 4.95 8.90 6.07
C TYR A 9 3.44 8.81 5.76
N ILE A 10 2.67 8.07 6.57
CA ILE A 10 1.23 7.92 6.35
C ILE A 10 0.47 9.24 6.55
N PRO A 11 0.69 10.03 7.63
CA PRO A 11 0.08 11.33 7.78
C PRO A 11 0.44 12.32 6.66
N CYS A 12 1.66 12.24 6.14
CA CYS A 12 2.07 13.04 4.98
C CYS A 12 1.29 12.63 3.72
N LEU A 13 1.14 11.32 3.47
CA LEU A 13 0.34 10.83 2.35
C LEU A 13 -1.13 11.29 2.46
N GLU A 14 -1.74 11.16 3.64
CA GLU A 14 -3.12 11.63 3.88
C GLU A 14 -3.26 13.12 3.58
N TYR A 15 -2.35 13.93 4.13
CA TYR A 15 -2.36 15.37 3.94
C TYR A 15 -2.20 15.76 2.46
N VAL A 16 -1.17 15.23 1.80
CA VAL A 16 -0.89 15.58 0.39
C VAL A 16 -1.98 15.07 -0.54
N ALA A 17 -2.49 13.85 -0.32
CA ALA A 17 -3.61 13.30 -1.09
C ALA A 17 -4.87 14.16 -0.95
N GLY A 18 -5.17 14.62 0.27
CA GLY A 18 -6.28 15.55 0.53
C GLY A 18 -6.11 16.87 -0.22
N VAL A 19 -4.93 17.48 -0.16
CA VAL A 19 -4.62 18.74 -0.87
C VAL A 19 -4.71 18.56 -2.39
N ALA A 20 -4.17 17.45 -2.92
CA ALA A 20 -4.21 17.13 -4.35
C ALA A 20 -5.65 17.03 -4.85
N ARG A 21 -6.49 16.26 -4.16
CA ARG A 21 -7.92 16.12 -4.44
C ARG A 21 -8.64 17.47 -4.41
N ASP A 22 -8.47 18.24 -3.33
CA ASP A 22 -9.20 19.49 -3.11
C ASP A 22 -8.82 20.57 -4.14
N ARG A 23 -7.62 20.46 -4.73
CA ARG A 23 -7.13 21.37 -5.77
C ARG A 23 -7.24 20.81 -7.19
N GLY A 24 -7.65 19.55 -7.35
CA GLY A 24 -7.74 18.89 -8.66
C GLY A 24 -6.39 18.77 -9.36
N ILE A 25 -5.32 18.48 -8.61
CA ILE A 25 -3.96 18.30 -9.14
C ILE A 25 -3.49 16.88 -8.92
N ASP A 26 -2.63 16.39 -9.82
CA ASP A 26 -2.06 15.06 -9.68
C ASP A 26 -1.04 15.00 -8.54
N PHE A 27 -1.05 13.87 -7.83
CA PHE A 27 -0.11 13.57 -6.77
C PHE A 27 0.98 12.64 -7.28
N HIS A 28 2.23 13.11 -7.26
CA HIS A 28 3.43 12.36 -7.59
C HIS A 28 4.24 12.05 -6.33
N MET A 29 4.75 10.82 -6.23
CA MET A 29 5.58 10.41 -5.10
C MET A 29 6.88 9.74 -5.56
N VAL A 30 7.98 10.12 -4.92
CA VAL A 30 9.26 9.42 -5.04
C VAL A 30 9.38 8.43 -3.89
N THR A 31 9.57 7.16 -4.20
CA THR A 31 9.69 6.10 -3.19
C THR A 31 11.04 5.41 -3.23
N GLN A 32 11.41 4.80 -2.13
CA GLN A 32 12.69 4.14 -1.90
C GLN A 32 12.76 2.79 -2.63
N THR A 33 13.93 2.50 -3.22
CA THR A 33 14.27 1.16 -3.76
C THR A 33 15.59 0.61 -3.24
N PHE A 34 16.21 1.27 -2.27
CA PHE A 34 17.49 0.87 -1.69
C PHE A 34 17.40 0.72 -0.19
N GLY A 35 18.31 -0.09 0.35
CA GLY A 35 18.59 -0.10 1.79
C GLY A 35 19.81 0.75 2.11
N MET A 36 19.88 1.30 3.32
CA MET A 36 21.01 2.10 3.75
C MET A 36 21.46 1.69 5.15
N ASP A 37 22.77 1.64 5.34
CA ASP A 37 23.41 1.35 6.59
C ASP A 37 24.21 2.56 7.06
N SER A 38 24.07 2.95 8.29
CA SER A 38 24.79 4.06 8.88
C SER A 38 25.56 3.54 10.09
N ASN A 39 26.91 3.57 9.99
CA ASN A 39 27.80 3.14 11.07
C ASN A 39 27.51 1.72 11.60
N GLY A 40 27.26 0.76 10.70
CA GLY A 40 26.97 -0.63 11.05
C GLY A 40 25.57 -0.88 11.60
N SER A 41 24.71 0.13 11.57
CA SER A 41 23.28 -0.02 11.89
C SER A 41 22.41 0.33 10.69
N PRO A 42 21.46 -0.53 10.30
CA PRO A 42 20.56 -0.23 9.19
C PRO A 42 19.81 1.07 9.45
N SER A 43 20.03 2.10 8.65
CA SER A 43 19.35 3.39 8.74
C SER A 43 18.10 3.45 7.87
N MET A 44 18.12 2.76 6.74
CA MET A 44 16.97 2.55 5.88
C MET A 44 16.82 1.06 5.59
N ARG A 45 15.60 0.56 5.74
CA ARG A 45 15.27 -0.85 5.52
C ARG A 45 15.45 -1.21 4.04
N LYS A 46 15.92 -2.42 3.79
CA LYS A 46 15.83 -3.06 2.49
C LYS A 46 14.38 -3.15 2.01
N VAL A 47 14.17 -2.93 0.74
CA VAL A 47 12.89 -3.21 0.10
C VAL A 47 12.90 -4.64 -0.39
N ASP A 48 12.27 -5.54 0.34
CA ASP A 48 11.96 -6.91 -0.07
C ASP A 48 10.64 -6.96 -0.86
N GLU A 49 10.19 -8.14 -1.25
CA GLU A 49 8.95 -8.31 -2.02
C GLU A 49 7.72 -7.77 -1.27
N ALA A 50 7.58 -8.09 0.00
CA ALA A 50 6.48 -7.59 0.81
C ALA A 50 6.56 -6.06 0.99
N GLY A 51 7.76 -5.53 1.16
CA GLY A 51 8.01 -4.09 1.22
C GLY A 51 7.71 -3.37 -0.10
N ALA A 52 8.06 -3.99 -1.24
CA ALA A 52 7.77 -3.45 -2.56
C ALA A 52 6.25 -3.39 -2.81
N ASN A 53 5.52 -4.47 -2.51
CA ASN A 53 4.06 -4.51 -2.58
C ASN A 53 3.43 -3.49 -1.63
N TRP A 54 3.93 -3.44 -0.38
CA TRP A 54 3.44 -2.50 0.64
C TRP A 54 3.56 -1.04 0.18
N LEU A 55 4.74 -0.63 -0.30
CA LEU A 55 4.98 0.73 -0.77
C LEU A 55 4.09 1.09 -1.97
N ASN A 56 4.03 0.22 -2.98
CA ASN A 56 3.26 0.49 -4.19
C ASN A 56 1.76 0.54 -3.92
N ASN A 57 1.21 -0.46 -3.25
CA ASN A 57 -0.22 -0.52 -2.96
C ASN A 57 -0.66 0.63 -2.04
N MET A 58 0.18 1.01 -1.06
CA MET A 58 -0.05 2.17 -0.23
C MET A 58 -0.18 3.44 -1.08
N LEU A 59 0.77 3.70 -1.98
CA LEU A 59 0.75 4.89 -2.83
C LEU A 59 -0.47 4.93 -3.74
N VAL A 60 -0.79 3.80 -4.40
CA VAL A 60 -1.99 3.70 -5.24
C VAL A 60 -3.26 3.94 -4.42
N GLY A 61 -3.34 3.40 -3.22
CA GLY A 61 -4.48 3.58 -2.31
C GLY A 61 -4.65 5.01 -1.78
N PHE A 62 -3.60 5.82 -1.81
CA PHE A 62 -3.66 7.27 -1.52
C PHE A 62 -3.86 8.13 -2.77
N GLY A 63 -4.15 7.53 -3.92
CA GLY A 63 -4.44 8.27 -5.15
C GLY A 63 -3.22 8.84 -5.85
N VAL A 64 -2.02 8.31 -5.58
CA VAL A 64 -0.80 8.70 -6.29
C VAL A 64 -0.92 8.33 -7.76
N ARG A 65 -0.72 9.32 -8.64
CA ARG A 65 -0.83 9.16 -10.10
C ARG A 65 0.47 8.75 -10.77
N GLU A 66 1.57 9.15 -10.19
CA GLU A 66 2.91 8.85 -10.69
C GLU A 66 3.83 8.42 -9.54
N ILE A 67 4.49 7.29 -9.70
CA ILE A 67 5.44 6.76 -8.73
C ILE A 67 6.82 6.73 -9.36
N SER A 68 7.74 7.52 -8.84
CA SER A 68 9.16 7.48 -9.19
C SER A 68 9.94 6.67 -8.14
N TYR A 69 10.98 5.99 -8.58
CA TYR A 69 11.76 5.10 -7.73
C TYR A 69 13.19 5.62 -7.57
N PHE A 70 13.62 5.81 -6.33
CA PHE A 70 14.96 6.25 -6.00
C PHE A 70 15.70 5.14 -5.23
N THR A 71 16.70 4.45 -5.82
CA THR A 71 17.30 4.72 -7.12
C THR A 71 17.19 3.54 -8.08
N TYR A 72 17.29 3.80 -9.38
CA TYR A 72 17.35 2.74 -10.39
C TYR A 72 18.65 1.94 -10.33
N TYR A 73 19.75 2.62 -10.06
CA TYR A 73 21.12 2.11 -10.16
C TYR A 73 21.87 2.27 -8.83
N GLN A 74 22.60 1.25 -8.42
CA GLN A 74 23.47 1.27 -7.25
C GLN A 74 24.76 2.03 -7.53
N ARG A 75 25.06 3.06 -6.75
CA ARG A 75 26.21 3.96 -6.99
C ARG A 75 27.55 3.42 -6.51
N SER A 76 27.59 2.50 -5.57
CA SER A 76 28.83 2.04 -4.95
C SER A 76 28.88 0.53 -4.77
N GLU A 77 30.08 -0.02 -5.01
CA GLU A 77 30.42 -1.41 -4.81
C GLU A 77 30.64 -1.79 -3.34
N SER A 78 31.04 -0.84 -2.51
CA SER A 78 31.67 -1.11 -1.23
C SER A 78 31.00 -0.42 -0.04
N LYS A 79 30.93 -1.17 1.07
CA LYS A 79 30.61 -0.65 2.39
C LYS A 79 31.66 0.32 2.98
N THR A 80 32.86 0.40 2.37
CA THR A 80 34.03 1.03 2.96
C THR A 80 34.37 2.41 2.42
N ASP A 81 33.75 2.80 1.31
CA ASP A 81 33.92 4.15 0.79
C ASP A 81 33.12 5.12 1.64
N GLY A 82 33.74 5.78 2.61
CA GLY A 82 33.10 6.68 3.57
C GLY A 82 32.17 7.77 3.00
N GLU A 83 31.99 7.79 1.71
CA GLU A 83 31.08 8.65 0.95
C GLU A 83 29.79 7.93 0.47
N SER A 84 29.69 6.60 0.61
CA SER A 84 28.54 5.88 0.06
C SER A 84 27.46 5.68 1.10
N PHE A 85 26.41 6.45 0.93
CA PHE A 85 25.15 6.25 1.65
C PHE A 85 24.42 4.96 1.27
N PHE A 86 24.88 4.24 0.23
CA PHE A 86 24.23 3.08 -0.37
C PHE A 86 25.10 1.84 -0.22
N ASN A 87 25.07 1.22 0.94
CA ASN A 87 26.06 0.24 1.34
C ASN A 87 25.73 -1.22 0.95
N TYR A 88 24.72 -1.45 0.13
CA TYR A 88 24.32 -2.80 -0.23
C TYR A 88 24.35 -2.98 -1.75
N PRO A 89 25.23 -3.83 -2.30
CA PRO A 89 25.41 -3.98 -3.74
C PRO A 89 24.21 -4.57 -4.49
N ASP A 90 23.28 -5.20 -3.79
CA ASP A 90 22.11 -5.90 -4.31
C ASP A 90 20.77 -5.19 -4.04
N TYR A 91 20.81 -3.88 -3.75
CA TYR A 91 19.64 -3.07 -3.44
C TYR A 91 19.50 -1.87 -4.33
N SER A 92 18.84 -1.98 -5.33
CA SER A 92 18.28 -1.08 -6.33
C SER A 92 17.80 -1.99 -7.44
N PHE A 93 17.28 -1.45 -8.51
CA PHE A 93 16.89 -2.29 -9.65
C PHE A 93 18.09 -2.89 -10.37
N VAL A 94 19.19 -2.15 -10.42
CA VAL A 94 20.43 -2.57 -11.05
C VAL A 94 21.58 -2.40 -10.07
N ASP A 95 22.42 -3.43 -9.94
CA ASP A 95 23.60 -3.41 -9.09
C ASP A 95 24.71 -2.50 -9.64
N TYR A 96 25.80 -2.37 -8.87
CA TYR A 96 26.96 -1.59 -9.28
C TYR A 96 27.59 -2.06 -10.61
N TYR A 97 27.49 -3.34 -10.91
CA TYR A 97 28.08 -3.96 -12.13
C TYR A 97 27.15 -3.92 -13.34
N GLY A 98 25.97 -3.35 -13.21
CA GLY A 98 24.97 -3.29 -14.26
C GLY A 98 24.05 -4.50 -14.38
N ASN A 99 24.08 -5.43 -13.43
CA ASN A 99 23.21 -6.60 -13.43
C ASN A 99 21.86 -6.27 -12.80
N LYS A 100 20.79 -6.87 -13.32
CA LYS A 100 19.47 -6.83 -12.69
C LYS A 100 19.48 -7.52 -11.34
N THR A 101 18.89 -6.89 -10.34
CA THR A 101 18.69 -7.49 -9.03
C THR A 101 17.33 -8.21 -8.95
N LYS A 102 17.09 -8.96 -7.88
CA LYS A 102 15.76 -9.53 -7.62
C LYS A 102 14.67 -8.48 -7.52
N LEU A 103 15.00 -7.30 -6.99
CA LEU A 103 14.05 -6.18 -6.90
C LEU A 103 13.61 -5.69 -8.29
N TYR A 104 14.50 -5.76 -9.29
CA TYR A 104 14.14 -5.42 -10.67
C TYR A 104 12.98 -6.27 -11.19
N ASP A 105 13.09 -7.60 -11.08
CA ASP A 105 12.07 -8.52 -11.61
C ASP A 105 10.75 -8.40 -10.85
N MET A 106 10.82 -8.26 -9.53
CA MET A 106 9.64 -8.03 -8.69
C MET A 106 8.92 -6.72 -9.07
N MET A 107 9.67 -5.64 -9.17
CA MET A 107 9.11 -4.33 -9.52
C MET A 107 8.59 -4.28 -10.94
N GLN A 108 9.22 -4.98 -11.90
CA GLN A 108 8.69 -5.13 -13.25
C GLN A 108 7.28 -5.76 -13.22
N THR A 109 7.09 -6.78 -12.40
CA THR A 109 5.78 -7.43 -12.23
C THR A 109 4.77 -6.49 -11.58
N ILE A 110 5.14 -5.81 -10.50
CA ILE A 110 4.26 -4.86 -9.79
C ILE A 110 3.84 -3.71 -10.73
N MET A 111 4.80 -3.13 -11.45
CA MET A 111 4.53 -2.04 -12.41
C MET A 111 3.61 -2.50 -13.54
N ALA A 112 3.84 -3.69 -14.10
CA ALA A 112 2.97 -4.25 -15.13
C ALA A 112 1.54 -4.49 -14.62
N ASN A 113 1.38 -4.93 -13.37
CA ASN A 113 0.07 -5.10 -12.74
C ASN A 113 -0.61 -3.74 -12.50
N ASN A 114 0.14 -2.75 -12.03
CA ASN A 114 -0.36 -1.38 -11.84
C ASN A 114 -0.82 -0.76 -13.17
N GLN A 115 -0.08 -0.94 -14.26
CA GLN A 115 -0.46 -0.43 -15.59
C GLN A 115 -1.80 -0.98 -16.07
N LYS A 116 -2.10 -2.25 -15.81
CA LYS A 116 -3.41 -2.85 -16.14
C LYS A 116 -4.56 -2.21 -15.35
N PHE A 117 -4.28 -1.77 -14.15
CA PHE A 117 -5.25 -1.20 -13.23
C PHE A 117 -5.36 0.34 -13.34
N ALA A 118 -4.32 1.02 -13.77
CA ALA A 118 -4.23 2.48 -13.84
C ALA A 118 -5.43 3.16 -14.53
N PRO A 119 -5.94 2.70 -15.70
CA PRO A 119 -7.09 3.34 -16.34
C PRO A 119 -8.35 3.38 -15.48
N THR A 120 -8.48 2.44 -14.55
CA THR A 120 -9.60 2.40 -13.60
C THR A 120 -9.30 3.23 -12.37
N VAL A 121 -8.16 3.02 -11.72
CA VAL A 121 -7.86 3.68 -10.44
C VAL A 121 -7.72 5.20 -10.59
N PHE A 122 -7.27 5.67 -11.73
CA PHE A 122 -7.10 7.11 -12.00
C PHE A 122 -8.42 7.87 -12.13
N GLN A 123 -9.56 7.19 -12.14
CA GLN A 123 -10.87 7.82 -12.07
C GLN A 123 -11.29 8.15 -10.63
N PHE A 124 -10.56 7.64 -9.63
CA PHE A 124 -10.92 7.79 -8.22
C PHE A 124 -9.90 8.65 -7.49
N ASP A 125 -10.39 9.61 -6.72
CA ASP A 125 -9.59 10.44 -5.83
C ASP A 125 -9.66 9.91 -4.40
N TYR A 126 -8.56 10.01 -3.67
CA TYR A 126 -8.49 9.64 -2.26
C TYR A 126 -9.47 10.49 -1.43
N VAL A 127 -10.21 9.83 -0.55
CA VAL A 127 -11.15 10.49 0.36
C VAL A 127 -10.67 10.40 1.81
N LYS A 128 -10.44 9.19 2.30
CA LYS A 128 -10.07 8.94 3.70
C LYS A 128 -9.53 7.53 3.91
N SER A 129 -8.86 7.34 5.04
CA SER A 129 -8.29 6.05 5.47
C SER A 129 -8.80 5.65 6.84
N GLY A 130 -8.82 4.36 7.09
CA GLY A 130 -9.01 3.78 8.40
C GLY A 130 -8.09 2.59 8.63
N CYS A 131 -7.53 2.49 9.83
CA CYS A 131 -6.80 1.32 10.27
C CYS A 131 -7.64 0.51 11.25
N PHE A 132 -7.63 -0.80 11.09
CA PHE A 132 -8.42 -1.75 11.85
C PHE A 132 -7.50 -2.79 12.48
N THR A 133 -7.78 -3.12 13.75
CA THR A 133 -7.09 -4.19 14.50
C THR A 133 -8.10 -5.08 15.18
N GLN A 134 -7.77 -6.36 15.36
CA GLN A 134 -8.61 -7.26 16.19
C GLN A 134 -8.40 -7.03 17.69
N GLU A 135 -7.17 -6.77 18.09
CA GLU A 135 -6.75 -6.63 19.48
C GLU A 135 -5.90 -5.39 19.66
N PRO A 136 -5.85 -4.77 20.84
CA PRO A 136 -4.84 -3.75 21.14
C PRO A 136 -3.46 -4.40 21.02
N MET A 137 -2.73 -4.10 19.97
CA MET A 137 -1.40 -4.67 19.76
C MET A 137 -0.43 -4.20 20.85
N GLU A 138 0.03 -5.10 21.69
CA GLU A 138 0.95 -4.78 22.79
C GLU A 138 2.37 -4.46 22.33
N THR A 139 2.74 -4.83 21.10
CA THR A 139 4.09 -4.66 20.57
C THR A 139 4.10 -3.98 19.21
N GLY A 140 5.01 -3.03 19.05
CA GLY A 140 5.57 -2.48 17.79
C GLY A 140 4.63 -2.01 16.65
N GLY A 141 3.49 -2.61 16.47
CA GLY A 141 2.50 -2.21 15.45
C GLY A 141 1.59 -1.05 15.86
N ARG A 142 1.54 -0.71 17.13
CA ARG A 142 0.68 0.36 17.67
C ARG A 142 0.89 1.71 17.02
N HIS A 143 2.12 2.01 16.62
CA HIS A 143 2.46 3.31 16.08
C HIS A 143 1.80 3.57 14.72
N LEU A 144 1.58 2.56 13.88
CA LEU A 144 0.86 2.72 12.62
C LEU A 144 -0.62 3.11 12.83
N PHE A 145 -1.23 2.72 13.94
CA PHE A 145 -2.65 2.90 14.21
C PHE A 145 -3.00 4.21 14.90
N ASN A 146 -2.08 4.77 15.68
CA ASN A 146 -2.35 6.01 16.40
C ASN A 146 -2.38 7.24 15.49
N MET A 147 -1.98 7.11 14.23
CA MET A 147 -1.69 8.24 13.34
C MET A 147 -2.51 8.29 12.07
N VAL A 148 -3.04 7.16 11.63
CA VAL A 148 -4.05 7.17 10.58
C VAL A 148 -5.36 7.61 11.22
N THR A 149 -5.98 8.62 10.66
CA THR A 149 -7.29 9.08 11.13
C THR A 149 -8.21 7.87 11.22
N ASN A 150 -8.55 7.45 12.43
CA ASN A 150 -9.50 6.37 12.64
C ASN A 150 -10.84 6.80 12.08
N VAL A 151 -11.10 6.44 10.84
CA VAL A 151 -12.37 6.72 10.21
C VAL A 151 -13.42 5.86 10.87
N GLN A 152 -14.34 6.52 11.54
CA GLN A 152 -15.47 5.84 12.19
C GLN A 152 -16.54 5.40 11.18
N SER A 153 -16.55 5.97 9.97
CA SER A 153 -17.52 5.63 8.93
C SER A 153 -16.99 5.88 7.52
N TYR A 154 -17.34 4.99 6.61
CA TYR A 154 -17.20 5.12 5.17
C TYR A 154 -18.54 5.47 4.53
N ALA A 155 -18.53 5.97 3.28
CA ALA A 155 -19.74 6.33 2.58
C ALA A 155 -20.66 5.12 2.33
N LYS A 156 -20.09 3.97 1.97
CA LYS A 156 -20.87 2.78 1.56
C LYS A 156 -20.53 1.51 2.33
N VAL A 157 -19.38 1.43 3.01
CA VAL A 157 -19.02 0.30 3.87
C VAL A 157 -19.62 0.50 5.24
N LYS A 158 -20.48 -0.44 5.67
CA LYS A 158 -21.12 -0.45 6.98
C LYS A 158 -20.22 -1.01 8.08
N LYS A 159 -19.38 -1.98 7.71
CA LYS A 159 -18.51 -2.67 8.67
C LYS A 159 -17.27 -3.20 7.98
N VAL A 160 -16.14 -3.06 8.65
CA VAL A 160 -14.90 -3.76 8.34
C VAL A 160 -14.64 -4.82 9.41
N SER A 161 -14.24 -6.01 9.00
CA SER A 161 -13.89 -7.11 9.91
C SER A 161 -12.61 -7.79 9.44
N LEU A 162 -11.80 -8.22 10.40
CA LEU A 162 -10.53 -8.92 10.17
C LEU A 162 -10.58 -10.28 10.85
N ASP A 163 -9.86 -11.26 10.32
CA ASP A 163 -9.66 -12.55 10.96
C ASP A 163 -8.36 -12.63 11.78
N LYS A 164 -7.45 -11.67 11.61
CA LYS A 164 -6.16 -11.62 12.30
C LYS A 164 -5.80 -10.21 12.76
N GLU A 165 -4.59 -9.73 12.45
CA GLU A 165 -3.95 -8.62 13.14
C GLU A 165 -4.43 -7.24 12.73
N CYS A 166 -4.07 -6.79 11.53
CA CYS A 166 -4.31 -5.40 11.15
C CYS A 166 -4.42 -5.16 9.65
N ALA A 167 -5.29 -4.25 9.28
CA ALA A 167 -5.51 -3.82 7.91
C ALA A 167 -5.73 -2.31 7.81
N MET A 168 -5.46 -1.79 6.63
CA MET A 168 -5.88 -0.45 6.22
C MET A 168 -7.00 -0.59 5.18
N VAL A 169 -8.01 0.26 5.33
CA VAL A 169 -9.03 0.43 4.30
C VAL A 169 -9.06 1.90 3.90
N ASN A 170 -8.80 2.18 2.63
CA ASN A 170 -8.91 3.51 2.06
C ASN A 170 -10.19 3.61 1.24
N GLU A 171 -10.88 4.73 1.34
CA GLU A 171 -12.01 5.08 0.50
C GLU A 171 -11.54 6.04 -0.58
N LEU A 172 -11.87 5.73 -1.83
CA LEU A 172 -11.62 6.57 -2.99
C LEU A 172 -12.96 6.83 -3.70
N TYR A 173 -13.09 7.98 -4.36
CA TYR A 173 -14.33 8.41 -4.97
C TYR A 173 -14.13 8.95 -6.40
N ASP A 174 -14.93 8.43 -7.32
CA ASP A 174 -15.05 8.92 -8.69
C ASP A 174 -16.27 9.88 -8.75
N LYS A 175 -15.97 11.16 -8.78
CA LYS A 175 -16.98 12.22 -8.77
C LYS A 175 -17.78 12.26 -10.06
N GLU A 176 -17.19 11.90 -11.19
CA GLU A 176 -17.86 11.96 -12.49
C GLU A 176 -18.96 10.91 -12.63
N ASN A 177 -18.73 9.72 -12.06
CA ASN A 177 -19.64 8.59 -12.19
C ASN A 177 -20.34 8.22 -10.87
N ASP A 178 -20.17 9.01 -9.80
CA ASP A 178 -20.71 8.77 -8.45
C ASP A 178 -20.44 7.34 -7.97
N ARG A 179 -19.15 6.93 -8.02
CA ARG A 179 -18.74 5.58 -7.64
C ARG A 179 -17.69 5.63 -6.54
N TYR A 180 -17.70 4.61 -5.71
CA TYR A 180 -16.71 4.42 -4.66
C TYR A 180 -15.83 3.21 -4.94
N MET A 181 -14.56 3.32 -4.60
CA MET A 181 -13.60 2.23 -4.57
C MET A 181 -12.99 2.14 -3.17
N TYR A 182 -12.76 0.93 -2.71
CA TYR A 182 -12.14 0.68 -1.42
C TYR A 182 -10.87 -0.14 -1.60
N MET A 183 -9.72 0.39 -1.18
CA MET A 183 -8.53 -0.43 -1.01
C MET A 183 -8.62 -1.15 0.33
N ALA A 184 -8.53 -2.47 0.33
CA ALA A 184 -8.37 -3.28 1.53
C ALA A 184 -6.97 -3.92 1.51
N MET A 185 -6.10 -3.49 2.42
CA MET A 185 -4.68 -3.82 2.44
C MET A 185 -4.26 -4.46 3.75
N ASN A 186 -3.52 -5.56 3.66
CA ASN A 186 -2.83 -6.15 4.80
C ASN A 186 -1.57 -5.31 5.12
N ILE A 187 -1.63 -4.54 6.21
CA ILE A 187 -0.54 -3.65 6.62
C ILE A 187 0.37 -4.24 7.69
N VAL A 188 0.26 -5.53 7.96
CA VAL A 188 1.20 -6.23 8.85
C VAL A 188 2.60 -6.06 8.30
N ASP A 189 3.53 -5.69 9.18
CA ASP A 189 4.94 -5.56 8.79
C ASP A 189 5.61 -6.94 8.87
N PRO A 190 6.05 -7.50 7.73
CA PRO A 190 6.61 -8.85 7.68
C PRO A 190 7.90 -9.02 8.47
N GLU A 191 8.66 -7.95 8.72
CA GLU A 191 9.88 -7.99 9.54
C GLU A 191 9.62 -8.37 10.99
N TYR A 192 8.40 -8.14 11.47
CA TYR A 192 8.02 -8.43 12.86
C TYR A 192 7.31 -9.75 13.04
N THR A 193 6.60 -10.21 12.01
CA THR A 193 5.74 -11.39 12.09
C THR A 193 6.30 -12.58 11.32
N GLY A 194 7.49 -12.41 10.71
CA GLY A 194 8.07 -13.48 9.88
C GLY A 194 7.28 -13.73 8.61
N SER A 195 6.90 -12.70 7.90
CA SER A 195 6.43 -12.70 6.49
C SER A 195 5.20 -13.56 6.12
N SER A 196 4.53 -14.22 7.03
CA SER A 196 3.52 -15.22 6.67
C SER A 196 2.11 -14.98 7.23
N VAL A 197 1.82 -13.80 7.76
CA VAL A 197 0.48 -13.51 8.27
C VAL A 197 -0.49 -13.19 7.14
N TYR A 198 -0.98 -14.24 6.49
CA TYR A 198 -2.14 -14.10 5.62
C TYR A 198 -3.36 -13.78 6.45
N GLN A 199 -4.07 -12.73 6.09
CA GLN A 199 -5.33 -12.39 6.74
C GLN A 199 -6.44 -12.16 5.74
N THR A 200 -7.68 -12.31 6.23
CA THR A 200 -8.90 -12.03 5.49
C THR A 200 -9.49 -10.72 5.97
N ILE A 201 -9.73 -9.80 5.04
CA ILE A 201 -10.39 -8.53 5.29
C ILE A 201 -11.79 -8.62 4.68
N THR A 202 -12.81 -8.39 5.47
CA THR A 202 -14.21 -8.44 5.03
C THR A 202 -14.82 -7.05 5.08
N LEU A 203 -15.35 -6.59 3.96
CA LEU A 203 -16.14 -5.38 3.85
C LEU A 203 -17.63 -5.75 3.75
N GLU A 204 -18.46 -5.08 4.53
CA GLU A 204 -19.92 -5.23 4.52
C GLU A 204 -20.57 -3.97 3.95
N PHE A 205 -21.33 -4.13 2.89
CA PHE A 205 -22.11 -3.10 2.20
C PHE A 205 -23.61 -3.25 2.48
N ASP A 206 -24.41 -2.28 2.08
CA ASP A 206 -25.87 -2.46 2.11
C ASP A 206 -26.30 -3.51 1.09
N LYS A 207 -26.77 -4.66 1.55
CA LYS A 207 -27.24 -5.76 0.71
C LYS A 207 -28.48 -5.43 -0.14
N LYS A 208 -29.20 -4.34 0.17
CA LYS A 208 -30.32 -3.87 -0.64
C LYS A 208 -29.82 -3.04 -1.82
N GLU A 209 -28.69 -2.33 -1.66
CA GLU A 209 -28.12 -1.44 -2.64
C GLU A 209 -27.09 -2.15 -3.52
N TYR A 210 -26.20 -2.97 -2.92
CA TYR A 210 -25.08 -3.61 -3.63
C TYR A 210 -25.25 -5.12 -3.73
N LYS A 211 -25.06 -5.65 -4.96
CA LYS A 211 -25.17 -7.07 -5.28
C LYS A 211 -23.85 -7.67 -5.72
N TYR A 212 -23.00 -6.88 -6.33
CA TYR A 212 -21.74 -7.29 -6.91
C TYR A 212 -20.60 -6.37 -6.48
N ALA A 213 -19.38 -6.87 -6.60
CA ALA A 213 -18.17 -6.07 -6.51
C ALA A 213 -17.16 -6.51 -7.57
N LEU A 214 -16.54 -5.55 -8.24
CA LEU A 214 -15.36 -5.78 -9.05
C LEU A 214 -14.13 -5.65 -8.15
N VAL A 215 -13.28 -6.66 -8.13
CA VAL A 215 -12.06 -6.71 -7.33
C VAL A 215 -10.85 -6.75 -8.23
N TYR A 216 -9.95 -5.80 -8.06
CA TYR A 216 -8.63 -5.78 -8.68
C TYR A 216 -7.59 -6.22 -7.67
N LYS A 217 -6.82 -7.24 -8.02
CA LYS A 217 -5.70 -7.73 -7.25
C LYS A 217 -4.66 -8.33 -8.19
N ASP A 218 -3.38 -8.01 -7.98
CA ASP A 218 -2.23 -8.60 -8.71
C ASP A 218 -2.39 -8.54 -10.24
N GLY A 219 -2.91 -7.43 -10.76
CA GLY A 219 -3.14 -7.21 -12.19
C GLY A 219 -4.33 -7.99 -12.79
N VAL A 220 -5.16 -8.60 -11.96
CA VAL A 220 -6.36 -9.36 -12.37
C VAL A 220 -7.61 -8.67 -11.82
N SER A 221 -8.63 -8.53 -12.67
CA SER A 221 -9.95 -8.09 -12.23
C SER A 221 -10.91 -9.27 -12.20
N THR A 222 -11.65 -9.41 -11.10
CA THR A 222 -12.64 -10.48 -10.89
C THR A 222 -13.96 -9.91 -10.41
N LEU A 223 -15.05 -10.43 -10.99
CA LEU A 223 -16.41 -10.09 -10.57
C LEU A 223 -16.86 -11.04 -9.47
N HIS A 224 -17.31 -10.48 -8.36
CA HIS A 224 -17.84 -11.24 -7.22
C HIS A 224 -19.29 -10.87 -6.95
N GLN A 225 -20.12 -11.88 -6.70
CA GLN A 225 -21.42 -11.67 -6.10
C GLN A 225 -21.27 -11.51 -4.58
N LEU A 226 -21.84 -10.45 -4.02
CA LEU A 226 -21.84 -10.22 -2.59
C LEU A 226 -22.76 -11.18 -1.85
N LYS A 227 -22.23 -11.92 -0.87
CA LYS A 227 -23.03 -12.78 -0.01
C LYS A 227 -23.51 -11.99 1.21
N ASP A 228 -24.80 -11.76 1.32
CA ASP A 228 -25.39 -10.90 2.36
C ASP A 228 -24.77 -9.50 2.44
N GLY A 229 -24.39 -8.94 1.29
CA GLY A 229 -23.72 -7.64 1.21
C GLY A 229 -22.23 -7.67 1.56
N LYS A 230 -21.64 -8.86 1.72
CA LYS A 230 -20.23 -9.00 2.15
C LYS A 230 -19.33 -9.49 1.05
N ILE A 231 -18.11 -8.97 1.07
CA ILE A 231 -16.98 -9.51 0.31
C ILE A 231 -15.78 -9.69 1.24
N SER A 232 -15.09 -10.81 1.07
CA SER A 232 -13.87 -11.12 1.81
C SER A 232 -12.72 -11.25 0.84
N VAL A 233 -11.64 -10.53 1.11
CA VAL A 233 -10.39 -10.61 0.35
C VAL A 233 -9.27 -11.07 1.26
N LYS A 234 -8.36 -11.91 0.71
CA LYS A 234 -7.24 -12.47 1.46
C LYS A 234 -5.93 -12.00 0.87
N GLY A 235 -4.98 -11.62 1.73
CA GLY A 235 -3.67 -11.16 1.29
C GLY A 235 -2.57 -11.44 2.29
N ALA A 236 -1.35 -11.58 1.77
CA ALA A 236 -0.10 -11.53 2.51
C ALA A 236 0.22 -10.11 2.98
N PRO A 237 1.21 -9.89 3.86
CA PRO A 237 1.70 -8.57 4.20
C PRO A 237 2.08 -7.76 2.95
N GLY A 238 1.55 -6.55 2.84
CA GLY A 238 1.73 -5.67 1.68
C GLY A 238 0.71 -5.85 0.55
N ASP A 239 -0.02 -6.95 0.50
CA ASP A 239 -1.07 -7.16 -0.50
C ASP A 239 -2.26 -6.24 -0.30
N ALA A 240 -2.78 -5.71 -1.39
CA ALA A 240 -4.02 -4.95 -1.43
C ALA A 240 -5.01 -5.51 -2.44
N SER A 241 -6.29 -5.32 -2.16
CA SER A 241 -7.39 -5.55 -3.10
C SER A 241 -8.17 -4.24 -3.24
N PHE A 242 -8.42 -3.84 -4.47
CA PHE A 242 -9.22 -2.65 -4.78
C PHE A 242 -10.62 -3.08 -5.20
N ILE A 243 -11.63 -2.65 -4.47
CA ILE A 243 -12.99 -3.18 -4.48
C ILE A 243 -13.95 -2.08 -4.91
N ILE A 244 -14.66 -2.26 -6.01
CA ILE A 244 -15.68 -1.35 -6.51
C ILE A 244 -17.04 -2.05 -6.38
N PRO A 245 -17.89 -1.66 -5.40
CA PRO A 245 -19.22 -2.23 -5.25
C PRO A 245 -20.21 -1.63 -6.25
N PHE A 246 -21.18 -2.44 -6.73
CA PHE A 246 -22.26 -1.97 -7.61
C PHE A 246 -23.54 -2.82 -7.49
N LYS A 247 -24.62 -2.31 -8.11
CA LYS A 247 -25.98 -2.89 -8.07
C LYS A 247 -26.11 -4.19 -8.84
#